data_a73a6f2f34e3dcb48ee5000670f0c42a
#
_entry.id   a73a6f2f34e3dcb48ee5000670f0c42a
#
_cell.length_a   1.000
_cell.length_b   1.000
_cell.length_c   1.000
_cell.angle_alpha   90.00
_cell.angle_beta   90.00
_cell.angle_gamma   90.00
#
_symmetry.space_group_name_H-M   'P 1'
#
loop_
_entity.id
_entity.type
_entity.pdbx_description
1 polymer ?
#
loop_
_entity_poly.entity_id
_entity_poly.type
_entity_poly.pdbx_seq_one_letter_code
_entity_poly.pdbx_strand_id
1 'polypeptide(L)'
;MYLTNRFYIVFVLVILFLGSGYAFAPLFVVGQWALVALIALVSADGFLLYRTNAIQAERHCADRFSNGDENEVAIRVENSYPRPVSLEIIDEIPFIFQQRNINFRIQLQANEGKTISYRLRPTQRGVYSFGRIRVFVTGRIGLISRRYTCGEPLDIKVYPSYLMLHQYELLAMSDNLTELGIKRIRRVGHHTEFEQIKEYVKGDDYRTINWKASARRHELMVNVYQDERSQQIYNVIDKGRIMQQAFRGMTLLDYAVNASLVLSYVAMRKDDKTGLVTFDEHFDTFVPASKQPGLSLIHI
;
A
#
# COMPACT_ATOMS: atom_id res chain seq x y z
N MET A 1 9.28 -19.26 26.47
CA MET A 1 9.19 -18.61 27.78
C MET A 1 10.31 -17.58 27.86
N TYR A 2 10.00 -16.37 28.27
CA TYR A 2 10.99 -15.30 28.44
C TYR A 2 10.78 -14.66 29.81
N LEU A 3 11.86 -14.31 30.47
CA LEU A 3 11.83 -13.59 31.73
C LEU A 3 11.76 -12.10 31.45
N THR A 4 10.99 -11.36 32.23
CA THR A 4 10.85 -9.90 32.05
C THR A 4 11.91 -9.13 32.85
N ASN A 5 12.08 -7.86 32.54
CA ASN A 5 12.97 -7.00 33.34
C ASN A 5 12.56 -6.92 34.82
N ARG A 6 11.26 -7.04 35.11
CA ARG A 6 10.75 -7.07 36.48
C ARG A 6 11.29 -8.27 37.25
N PHE A 7 11.35 -9.45 36.62
CA PHE A 7 11.95 -10.63 37.24
C PHE A 7 13.41 -10.37 37.62
N TYR A 8 14.21 -9.82 36.71
CA TYR A 8 15.63 -9.57 37.00
C TYR A 8 15.82 -8.57 38.12
N ILE A 9 15.01 -7.51 38.21
CA ILE A 9 15.05 -6.54 39.29
C ILE A 9 14.76 -7.21 40.64
N VAL A 10 13.66 -7.98 40.73
CA VAL A 10 13.29 -8.70 41.94
C VAL A 10 14.34 -9.72 42.33
N PHE A 11 14.89 -10.45 41.36
CA PHE A 11 15.93 -11.44 41.57
C PHE A 11 17.21 -10.83 42.15
N VAL A 12 17.64 -9.68 41.61
CA VAL A 12 18.80 -8.94 42.16
C VAL A 12 18.55 -8.48 43.58
N LEU A 13 17.32 -8.00 43.88
CA LEU A 13 16.96 -7.63 45.26
C LEU A 13 17.06 -8.83 46.23
N VAL A 14 16.55 -10.00 45.80
CA VAL A 14 16.66 -11.24 46.61
C VAL A 14 18.13 -11.62 46.87
N ILE A 15 18.99 -11.51 45.84
CA ILE A 15 20.45 -11.76 46.01
C ILE A 15 21.07 -10.80 47.01
N LEU A 16 20.72 -9.51 46.97
CA LEU A 16 21.22 -8.50 47.91
C LEU A 16 20.79 -8.80 49.34
N PHE A 17 19.53 -9.27 49.54
CA PHE A 17 19.08 -9.72 50.88
C PHE A 17 19.85 -10.94 51.37
N LEU A 18 20.10 -11.92 50.52
CA LEU A 18 20.89 -13.09 50.88
C LEU A 18 22.34 -12.71 51.21
N GLY A 19 22.95 -11.80 50.43
CA GLY A 19 24.31 -11.33 50.66
C GLY A 19 24.44 -10.50 51.96
N SER A 20 23.45 -9.64 52.28
CA SER A 20 23.42 -8.87 53.52
C SER A 20 23.25 -9.75 54.78
N GLY A 21 22.74 -10.97 54.62
CA GLY A 21 22.63 -12.00 55.66
C GLY A 21 23.96 -12.41 56.24
N TYR A 22 25.09 -12.17 55.54
CA TYR A 22 26.43 -12.39 56.11
C TYR A 22 26.72 -11.44 57.28
N ALA A 23 26.20 -10.20 57.23
CA ALA A 23 26.36 -9.22 58.31
C ALA A 23 25.24 -9.35 59.37
N PHE A 24 24.04 -9.74 59.00
CA PHE A 24 22.85 -9.81 59.85
C PHE A 24 22.09 -11.13 59.60
N ALA A 25 22.28 -12.12 60.49
CA ALA A 25 21.65 -13.44 60.38
C ALA A 25 20.11 -13.46 60.12
N PRO A 26 19.28 -12.59 60.73
CA PRO A 26 17.84 -12.52 60.38
C PRO A 26 17.52 -12.22 58.92
N LEU A 27 18.38 -11.40 58.23
CA LEU A 27 18.19 -11.05 56.82
C LEU A 27 18.40 -12.24 55.90
N PHE A 28 19.26 -13.20 56.28
CA PHE A 28 19.45 -14.44 55.53
C PHE A 28 18.16 -15.28 55.47
N VAL A 29 17.47 -15.42 56.60
CA VAL A 29 16.21 -16.15 56.67
C VAL A 29 15.14 -15.46 55.80
N VAL A 30 15.07 -14.12 55.87
CA VAL A 30 14.17 -13.35 54.99
C VAL A 30 14.49 -13.54 53.54
N GLY A 31 15.78 -13.54 53.17
CA GLY A 31 16.25 -13.80 51.79
C GLY A 31 15.85 -15.18 51.28
N GLN A 32 15.96 -16.21 52.13
CA GLN A 32 15.50 -17.58 51.80
C GLN A 32 14.00 -17.65 51.48
N TRP A 33 13.17 -17.06 52.35
CA TRP A 33 11.71 -17.02 52.16
C TRP A 33 11.35 -16.18 50.94
N ALA A 34 12.06 -15.08 50.67
CA ALA A 34 11.87 -14.24 49.49
C ALA A 34 12.21 -15.04 48.20
N LEU A 35 13.25 -15.88 48.21
CA LEU A 35 13.60 -16.74 47.07
C LEU A 35 12.50 -17.80 46.82
N VAL A 36 12.01 -18.45 47.87
CA VAL A 36 10.92 -19.44 47.79
C VAL A 36 9.66 -18.75 47.21
N ALA A 37 9.32 -17.58 47.73
CA ALA A 37 8.20 -16.79 47.26
C ALA A 37 8.37 -16.38 45.78
N LEU A 38 9.55 -15.97 45.37
CA LEU A 38 9.83 -15.63 43.94
C LEU A 38 9.63 -16.82 43.05
N ILE A 39 10.14 -18.03 43.42
CA ILE A 39 9.96 -19.27 42.66
C ILE A 39 8.47 -19.62 42.54
N ALA A 40 7.74 -19.51 43.65
CA ALA A 40 6.30 -19.77 43.67
C ALA A 40 5.53 -18.78 42.76
N LEU A 41 5.86 -17.48 42.80
CA LEU A 41 5.23 -16.46 41.96
C LEU A 41 5.53 -16.67 40.48
N VAL A 42 6.79 -16.98 40.12
CA VAL A 42 7.18 -17.30 38.74
C VAL A 42 6.44 -18.54 38.24
N SER A 43 6.35 -19.59 39.05
CA SER A 43 5.62 -20.82 38.70
C SER A 43 4.12 -20.55 38.50
N ALA A 44 3.52 -19.73 39.39
CA ALA A 44 2.11 -19.35 39.28
C ALA A 44 1.85 -18.49 38.03
N ASP A 45 2.70 -17.49 37.73
CA ASP A 45 2.58 -16.64 36.54
C ASP A 45 2.71 -17.49 35.27
N GLY A 46 3.70 -18.41 35.25
CA GLY A 46 3.88 -19.36 34.16
C GLY A 46 2.69 -20.26 33.96
N PHE A 47 2.20 -20.91 35.03
CA PHE A 47 1.03 -21.78 34.96
C PHE A 47 -0.19 -21.04 34.40
N LEU A 48 -0.42 -19.84 34.88
CA LEU A 48 -1.53 -19.00 34.44
C LEU A 48 -1.42 -18.61 32.94
N LEU A 49 -0.22 -18.34 32.42
CA LEU A 49 -0.01 -17.97 31.00
C LEU A 49 -0.02 -19.18 30.06
N TYR A 50 0.41 -20.36 30.53
CA TYR A 50 0.54 -21.55 29.68
C TYR A 50 -0.66 -22.48 29.70
N ARG A 51 -1.59 -22.32 30.67
CA ARG A 51 -2.77 -23.16 30.79
C ARG A 51 -3.69 -23.11 29.56
N THR A 52 -3.76 -21.96 28.88
CA THR A 52 -4.64 -21.77 27.72
C THR A 52 -3.87 -21.13 26.54
N ASN A 53 -4.27 -21.48 25.32
CA ASN A 53 -3.85 -20.79 24.11
C ASN A 53 -4.92 -19.72 23.80
N ALA A 54 -4.71 -18.51 24.30
CA ALA A 54 -5.76 -17.51 24.38
C ALA A 54 -5.47 -16.24 23.57
N ILE A 55 -4.44 -16.23 22.73
CA ILE A 55 -4.15 -15.09 21.88
C ILE A 55 -4.21 -15.54 20.42
N GLN A 56 -5.00 -14.80 19.64
CA GLN A 56 -5.05 -14.91 18.18
C GLN A 56 -4.68 -13.55 17.60
N ALA A 57 -3.92 -13.57 16.51
CA ALA A 57 -3.58 -12.37 15.78
C ALA A 57 -3.61 -12.67 14.28
N GLU A 58 -4.26 -11.80 13.53
CA GLU A 58 -4.41 -11.90 12.08
C GLU A 58 -4.02 -10.59 11.41
N ARG A 59 -3.35 -10.69 10.27
CA ARG A 59 -2.98 -9.54 9.43
C ARG A 59 -4.04 -9.36 8.36
N HIS A 60 -4.52 -8.14 8.22
CA HIS A 60 -5.42 -7.71 7.17
C HIS A 60 -4.72 -6.62 6.37
N CYS A 61 -4.48 -6.86 5.11
CA CYS A 61 -3.90 -5.89 4.18
C CYS A 61 -4.45 -6.14 2.77
N ALA A 62 -4.19 -5.21 1.86
CA ALA A 62 -4.56 -5.39 0.47
C ALA A 62 -3.71 -6.51 -0.17
N ASP A 63 -4.30 -7.26 -1.11
CA ASP A 63 -3.60 -8.32 -1.87
C ASP A 63 -2.45 -7.77 -2.74
N ARG A 64 -2.46 -6.47 -2.99
CA ARG A 64 -1.49 -5.76 -3.83
C ARG A 64 -1.16 -4.43 -3.20
N PHE A 65 0.13 -4.08 -3.19
CA PHE A 65 0.60 -2.78 -2.74
C PHE A 65 0.94 -1.88 -3.92
N SER A 66 0.74 -0.59 -3.70
CA SER A 66 1.08 0.48 -4.63
C SER A 66 2.47 1.01 -4.33
N ASN A 67 3.38 1.00 -5.33
CA ASN A 67 4.75 1.48 -5.18
C ASN A 67 4.78 3.00 -5.01
N GLY A 68 5.51 3.47 -4.00
CA GLY A 68 5.63 4.89 -3.69
C GLY A 68 4.48 5.48 -2.88
N ASP A 69 3.39 4.74 -2.68
CA ASP A 69 2.22 5.16 -1.92
C ASP A 69 2.18 4.55 -0.51
N GLU A 70 1.43 5.15 0.38
CA GLU A 70 1.18 4.60 1.72
C GLU A 70 0.11 3.50 1.62
N ASN A 71 0.51 2.27 1.94
CA ASN A 71 -0.37 1.12 1.98
C ASN A 71 -0.68 0.78 3.44
N GLU A 72 -1.96 0.64 3.77
CA GLU A 72 -2.40 0.34 5.12
C GLU A 72 -2.32 -1.16 5.40
N VAL A 73 -1.76 -1.50 6.56
CA VAL A 73 -1.73 -2.85 7.12
C VAL A 73 -2.37 -2.81 8.49
N ALA A 74 -3.34 -3.67 8.74
CA ALA A 74 -4.02 -3.79 10.02
C ALA A 74 -3.74 -5.16 10.64
N ILE A 75 -3.48 -5.18 11.95
CA ILE A 75 -3.34 -6.39 12.75
C ILE A 75 -4.50 -6.42 13.74
N ARG A 76 -5.36 -7.41 13.60
CA ARG A 76 -6.41 -7.69 14.57
C ARG A 76 -5.87 -8.69 15.60
N VAL A 77 -5.92 -8.31 16.86
CA VAL A 77 -5.48 -9.16 17.99
C VAL A 77 -6.63 -9.35 18.94
N GLU A 78 -6.85 -10.59 19.34
CA GLU A 78 -7.92 -10.98 20.27
C GLU A 78 -7.31 -11.64 21.51
N ASN A 79 -7.78 -11.19 22.68
CA ASN A 79 -7.40 -11.74 23.96
C ASN A 79 -8.56 -12.60 24.52
N SER A 80 -8.42 -13.91 24.51
CA SER A 80 -9.37 -14.86 25.12
C SER A 80 -8.99 -15.28 26.55
N TYR A 81 -8.00 -14.61 27.19
CA TYR A 81 -7.77 -14.81 28.61
C TYR A 81 -8.90 -14.17 29.43
N PRO A 82 -9.30 -14.80 30.56
CA PRO A 82 -10.31 -14.25 31.46
C PRO A 82 -9.79 -13.09 32.33
N ARG A 83 -8.69 -12.45 31.90
CA ARG A 83 -7.99 -11.39 32.64
C ARG A 83 -7.27 -10.43 31.69
N PRO A 84 -7.00 -9.19 32.15
CA PRO A 84 -6.24 -8.25 31.37
C PRO A 84 -4.80 -8.73 31.18
N VAL A 85 -4.26 -8.49 29.98
CA VAL A 85 -2.89 -8.81 29.60
C VAL A 85 -2.23 -7.63 28.88
N SER A 86 -0.93 -7.51 29.04
CA SER A 86 -0.11 -6.59 28.25
C SER A 86 0.50 -7.35 27.09
N LEU A 87 0.34 -6.82 25.89
CA LEU A 87 0.81 -7.42 24.65
C LEU A 87 1.89 -6.54 24.04
N GLU A 88 2.96 -7.17 23.59
CA GLU A 88 3.96 -6.59 22.71
C GLU A 88 3.90 -7.34 21.38
N ILE A 89 3.49 -6.64 20.33
CA ILE A 89 3.20 -7.22 19.01
C ILE A 89 4.31 -6.77 18.07
N ILE A 90 4.98 -7.72 17.45
CA ILE A 90 6.02 -7.50 16.46
C ILE A 90 5.56 -8.16 15.16
N ASP A 91 5.39 -7.36 14.13
CA ASP A 91 5.12 -7.87 12.80
C ASP A 91 6.44 -8.07 12.03
N GLU A 92 6.64 -9.26 11.47
CA GLU A 92 7.81 -9.56 10.66
C GLU A 92 7.61 -9.03 9.24
N ILE A 93 7.90 -7.73 9.05
CA ILE A 93 7.83 -7.10 7.76
C ILE A 93 9.05 -7.41 6.90
N PRO A 94 8.93 -7.39 5.55
CA PRO A 94 10.03 -7.60 4.63
C PRO A 94 11.19 -6.62 4.86
N PHE A 95 12.42 -7.12 4.78
CA PHE A 95 13.65 -6.34 5.03
C PHE A 95 13.77 -5.10 4.11
N ILE A 96 13.18 -5.16 2.92
CA ILE A 96 13.21 -4.08 1.92
C ILE A 96 12.65 -2.78 2.46
N PHE A 97 11.68 -2.83 3.40
CA PHE A 97 11.14 -1.61 4.03
C PHE A 97 12.15 -0.90 4.94
N GLN A 98 13.27 -1.55 5.32
CA GLN A 98 14.29 -1.04 6.23
C GLN A 98 13.76 -0.55 7.59
N GLN A 99 12.51 -0.85 7.90
CA GLN A 99 11.87 -0.54 9.19
C GLN A 99 12.04 -1.76 10.11
N ARG A 100 13.01 -1.71 11.00
CA ARG A 100 13.39 -2.88 11.81
C ARG A 100 12.52 -3.11 13.05
N ASN A 101 11.71 -2.13 13.48
CA ASN A 101 11.06 -2.18 14.79
C ASN A 101 9.61 -1.67 14.73
N ILE A 102 8.75 -2.34 13.97
CA ILE A 102 7.30 -2.14 14.15
C ILE A 102 6.89 -2.96 15.36
N ASN A 103 6.92 -2.32 16.52
CA ASN A 103 6.58 -2.91 17.80
C ASN A 103 5.45 -2.09 18.43
N PHE A 104 4.32 -2.77 18.67
CA PHE A 104 3.16 -2.15 19.30
C PHE A 104 2.99 -2.71 20.70
N ARG A 105 2.88 -1.83 21.68
CA ARG A 105 2.56 -2.20 23.07
C ARG A 105 1.15 -1.77 23.38
N ILE A 106 0.30 -2.73 23.70
CA ILE A 106 -1.10 -2.51 24.04
C ILE A 106 -1.46 -3.30 25.29
N GLN A 107 -2.52 -2.84 25.96
CA GLN A 107 -3.18 -3.60 27.02
C GLN A 107 -4.57 -3.96 26.54
N LEU A 108 -4.96 -5.22 26.74
CA LEU A 108 -6.30 -5.72 26.43
C LEU A 108 -6.95 -6.21 27.70
N GLN A 109 -8.23 -5.91 27.83
CA GLN A 109 -9.08 -6.46 28.90
C GLN A 109 -9.41 -7.94 28.63
N ALA A 110 -10.06 -8.59 29.56
CA ALA A 110 -10.52 -9.96 29.38
C ALA A 110 -11.50 -10.04 28.19
N ASN A 111 -11.26 -10.97 27.27
CA ASN A 111 -12.08 -11.21 26.07
C ASN A 111 -12.23 -9.96 25.16
N GLU A 112 -11.23 -9.10 25.11
CA GLU A 112 -11.21 -7.92 24.27
C GLU A 112 -10.40 -8.17 22.98
N GLY A 113 -10.91 -7.64 21.87
CA GLY A 113 -10.20 -7.58 20.58
C GLY A 113 -9.86 -6.14 20.22
N LYS A 114 -8.71 -5.93 19.60
CA LYS A 114 -8.27 -4.62 19.12
C LYS A 114 -7.57 -4.72 17.77
N THR A 115 -7.87 -3.78 16.90
CA THR A 115 -7.18 -3.62 15.62
C THR A 115 -6.17 -2.49 15.72
N ILE A 116 -4.96 -2.75 15.25
CA ILE A 116 -3.86 -1.79 15.17
C ILE A 116 -3.55 -1.63 13.69
N SER A 117 -3.56 -0.41 13.19
CA SER A 117 -3.16 -0.12 11.81
C SER A 117 -1.84 0.64 11.77
N TYR A 118 -1.07 0.36 10.73
CA TYR A 118 0.16 1.07 10.40
C TYR A 118 0.29 1.15 8.88
N ARG A 119 1.17 2.02 8.41
CA ARG A 119 1.33 2.28 6.98
C ARG A 119 2.73 1.92 6.52
N LEU A 120 2.80 1.27 5.37
CA LEU A 120 4.05 0.91 4.71
C LEU A 120 4.12 1.57 3.34
N ARG A 121 5.28 2.11 3.02
CA ARG A 121 5.56 2.72 1.72
C ARG A 121 6.64 1.92 1.00
N PRO A 122 6.29 1.01 0.09
CA PRO A 122 7.27 0.32 -0.73
C PRO A 122 7.93 1.31 -1.70
N THR A 123 9.24 1.14 -1.91
CA THR A 123 10.04 1.99 -2.81
C THR A 123 10.50 1.26 -4.06
N GLN A 124 10.28 -0.04 -4.13
CA GLN A 124 10.65 -0.90 -5.25
C GLN A 124 9.49 -1.82 -5.60
N ARG A 125 9.36 -2.15 -6.86
CA ARG A 125 8.39 -3.14 -7.35
C ARG A 125 8.93 -4.55 -7.08
N GLY A 126 8.04 -5.51 -6.91
CA GLY A 126 8.43 -6.90 -6.71
C GLY A 126 7.48 -7.65 -5.77
N VAL A 127 7.95 -8.79 -5.30
CA VAL A 127 7.24 -9.62 -4.32
C VAL A 127 7.85 -9.36 -2.94
N TYR A 128 7.00 -9.04 -1.99
CA TYR A 128 7.37 -8.74 -0.61
C TYR A 128 6.84 -9.84 0.30
N SER A 129 7.74 -10.62 0.89
CA SER A 129 7.38 -11.73 1.76
C SER A 129 7.29 -11.26 3.21
N PHE A 130 6.08 -11.18 3.72
CA PHE A 130 5.82 -10.94 5.14
C PHE A 130 5.99 -12.24 5.92
N GLY A 131 6.67 -12.15 7.07
CA GLY A 131 6.78 -13.25 8.01
C GLY A 131 5.54 -13.40 8.89
N ARG A 132 5.73 -14.03 10.04
CA ARG A 132 4.67 -14.25 11.03
C ARG A 132 4.53 -13.08 12.00
N ILE A 133 3.39 -13.02 12.67
CA ILE A 133 3.16 -12.05 13.74
C ILE A 133 3.61 -12.68 15.06
N ARG A 134 4.53 -12.02 15.76
CA ARG A 134 5.00 -12.45 17.07
C ARG A 134 4.32 -11.60 18.15
N VAL A 135 3.61 -12.25 19.05
CA VAL A 135 2.92 -11.59 20.15
C VAL A 135 3.53 -12.07 21.47
N PHE A 136 4.11 -11.16 22.22
CA PHE A 136 4.61 -11.41 23.56
C PHE A 136 3.57 -10.99 24.57
N VAL A 137 3.12 -11.93 25.38
CA VAL A 137 2.04 -11.75 26.37
C VAL A 137 2.63 -11.74 27.75
N THR A 138 2.33 -10.69 28.50
CA THR A 138 2.73 -10.54 29.88
C THR A 138 1.49 -10.43 30.75
N GLY A 139 1.40 -11.26 31.80
CA GLY A 139 0.31 -11.26 32.76
C GLY A 139 0.35 -10.08 33.73
N ARG A 140 -0.56 -10.05 34.68
CA ARG A 140 -0.66 -8.99 35.72
C ARG A 140 0.55 -8.97 36.64
N ILE A 141 1.09 -10.15 37.01
CA ILE A 141 2.28 -10.30 37.85
C ILE A 141 3.48 -9.77 37.05
N GLY A 142 3.60 -10.18 35.81
CA GLY A 142 4.55 -9.63 34.85
C GLY A 142 5.98 -10.10 35.06
N LEU A 143 6.19 -11.28 35.62
CA LEU A 143 7.52 -11.89 35.79
C LEU A 143 7.94 -12.69 34.56
N ILE A 144 6.93 -13.27 33.87
CA ILE A 144 7.13 -14.08 32.67
C ILE A 144 6.41 -13.46 31.49
N SER A 145 7.02 -13.64 30.31
CA SER A 145 6.39 -13.36 29.02
C SER A 145 6.31 -14.65 28.19
N ARG A 146 5.14 -14.92 27.62
CA ARG A 146 4.90 -16.01 26.69
C ARG A 146 4.85 -15.48 25.28
N ARG A 147 5.62 -16.07 24.37
CA ARG A 147 5.58 -15.75 22.94
C ARG A 147 4.56 -16.61 22.23
N TYR A 148 3.67 -15.99 21.50
CA TYR A 148 2.78 -16.58 20.49
C TYR A 148 3.33 -16.26 19.11
N THR A 149 3.18 -17.18 18.18
CA THR A 149 3.48 -16.99 16.77
C THR A 149 2.19 -17.22 16.03
N CYS A 150 1.64 -16.15 15.46
CA CYS A 150 0.33 -16.10 14.83
C CYS A 150 0.47 -15.73 13.35
N GLY A 151 -0.60 -15.97 12.59
CA GLY A 151 -0.64 -15.68 11.16
C GLY A 151 0.24 -16.61 10.33
N GLU A 152 0.00 -16.60 9.03
CA GLU A 152 0.83 -17.29 8.06
C GLU A 152 1.72 -16.30 7.30
N PRO A 153 2.87 -16.73 6.79
CA PRO A 153 3.66 -15.93 5.86
C PRO A 153 2.82 -15.57 4.64
N LEU A 154 2.94 -14.33 4.18
CA LEU A 154 2.14 -13.80 3.08
C LEU A 154 3.04 -13.08 2.08
N ASP A 155 2.95 -13.46 0.81
CA ASP A 155 3.63 -12.79 -0.28
C ASP A 155 2.70 -11.74 -0.91
N ILE A 156 3.10 -10.48 -0.84
CA ILE A 156 2.37 -9.35 -1.41
C ILE A 156 3.11 -8.82 -2.63
N LYS A 157 2.41 -8.68 -3.74
CA LYS A 157 2.95 -8.11 -4.97
C LYS A 157 2.84 -6.58 -4.91
N VAL A 158 3.96 -5.90 -5.15
CA VAL A 158 4.02 -4.45 -5.25
C VAL A 158 3.98 -4.06 -6.72
N TYR A 159 2.91 -3.38 -7.10
CA TYR A 159 2.68 -2.87 -8.45
C TYR A 159 3.08 -1.41 -8.56
N PRO A 160 3.25 -0.88 -9.79
CA PRO A 160 3.39 0.56 -9.99
C PRO A 160 2.26 1.34 -9.33
N SER A 161 2.48 2.62 -9.00
CA SER A 161 1.49 3.45 -8.30
C SER A 161 0.17 3.50 -9.05
N TYR A 162 -0.86 2.86 -8.49
CA TYR A 162 -2.22 2.88 -9.01
C TYR A 162 -3.16 3.74 -8.16
N LEU A 163 -2.81 4.05 -6.91
CA LEU A 163 -3.63 4.90 -6.05
C LEU A 163 -3.69 6.33 -6.57
N MET A 164 -2.59 6.83 -7.17
CA MET A 164 -2.56 8.12 -7.82
C MET A 164 -3.44 8.18 -9.09
N LEU A 165 -3.71 7.05 -9.76
CA LEU A 165 -4.55 7.03 -10.96
C LEU A 165 -5.93 7.66 -10.70
N HIS A 166 -6.52 7.37 -9.56
CA HIS A 166 -7.84 7.89 -9.18
C HIS A 166 -7.84 9.42 -8.99
N GLN A 167 -6.75 9.96 -8.44
CA GLN A 167 -6.60 11.41 -8.28
C GLN A 167 -6.47 12.11 -9.64
N TYR A 168 -5.68 11.54 -10.56
CA TYR A 168 -5.54 12.07 -11.91
C TYR A 168 -6.79 11.88 -12.78
N GLU A 169 -7.60 10.84 -12.53
CA GLU A 169 -8.91 10.68 -13.17
C GLU A 169 -9.83 11.85 -12.88
N LEU A 170 -9.95 12.25 -11.61
CA LEU A 170 -10.75 13.40 -11.21
C LEU A 170 -10.23 14.70 -11.84
N LEU A 171 -8.91 14.88 -11.92
CA LEU A 171 -8.29 16.02 -12.59
C LEU A 171 -8.52 16.02 -14.10
N ALA A 172 -8.47 14.86 -14.74
CA ALA A 172 -8.68 14.72 -16.19
C ALA A 172 -10.14 14.88 -16.59
N MET A 173 -11.08 14.57 -15.69
CA MET A 173 -12.53 14.76 -15.90
C MET A 173 -12.98 16.19 -15.58
N SER A 174 -12.26 16.93 -14.74
CA SER A 174 -12.52 18.35 -14.53
C SER A 174 -12.12 19.10 -15.79
N ASP A 175 -13.04 19.84 -16.39
CA ASP A 175 -12.83 20.66 -17.60
C ASP A 175 -11.82 21.82 -17.42
N ASN A 176 -11.09 21.87 -16.31
CA ASN A 176 -10.10 22.87 -15.94
C ASN A 176 -8.80 22.85 -16.78
N LEU A 177 -8.71 21.97 -17.78
CA LEU A 177 -7.62 22.02 -18.77
C LEU A 177 -7.59 23.34 -19.55
N THR A 178 -8.69 24.09 -19.56
CA THR A 178 -8.79 25.43 -20.17
C THR A 178 -8.01 26.48 -19.38
N GLU A 179 -7.91 26.36 -18.05
CA GLU A 179 -7.15 27.26 -17.18
C GLU A 179 -5.63 27.08 -17.32
N LEU A 180 -5.17 25.90 -17.75
CA LEU A 180 -3.76 25.60 -18.01
C LEU A 180 -3.27 26.10 -19.38
N GLY A 181 -4.07 26.89 -20.12
CA GLY A 181 -3.67 27.50 -21.38
C GLY A 181 -3.51 26.53 -22.56
N ILE A 182 -3.98 25.30 -22.44
CA ILE A 182 -3.99 24.31 -23.52
C ILE A 182 -5.15 24.64 -24.45
N LYS A 183 -4.85 25.38 -25.50
CA LYS A 183 -5.81 25.74 -26.54
C LYS A 183 -6.29 24.49 -27.26
N ARG A 184 -7.58 24.18 -27.17
CA ARG A 184 -8.22 23.13 -27.97
C ARG A 184 -8.06 23.47 -29.44
N ILE A 185 -7.18 22.76 -30.14
CA ILE A 185 -7.05 22.92 -31.60
C ILE A 185 -8.22 22.15 -32.22
N ARG A 186 -9.24 22.91 -32.63
CA ARG A 186 -10.39 22.39 -33.36
C ARG A 186 -9.93 22.01 -34.77
N ARG A 187 -9.76 20.73 -35.06
CA ARG A 187 -9.57 20.23 -36.44
C ARG A 187 -10.92 19.79 -36.99
N VAL A 188 -11.33 20.40 -38.08
CA VAL A 188 -12.51 19.98 -38.87
C VAL A 188 -12.16 18.69 -39.59
N GLY A 189 -12.83 17.57 -39.23
CA GLY A 189 -12.63 16.24 -39.83
C GLY A 189 -13.81 15.78 -40.64
N HIS A 190 -13.59 14.79 -41.52
CA HIS A 190 -14.62 14.16 -42.33
C HIS A 190 -15.13 12.89 -41.63
N HIS A 191 -16.23 12.90 -40.94
CA HIS A 191 -16.99 11.78 -40.30
C HIS A 191 -16.84 11.63 -38.79
N THR A 192 -17.90 11.69 -38.07
CA THR A 192 -18.80 10.71 -37.51
C THR A 192 -19.81 11.28 -36.53
N GLU A 193 -19.54 12.34 -35.77
CA GLU A 193 -20.56 13.03 -34.98
C GLU A 193 -21.00 14.34 -35.64
N PHE A 194 -22.31 14.47 -35.81
CA PHE A 194 -22.94 15.68 -36.27
C PHE A 194 -22.76 16.78 -35.20
N GLU A 195 -22.05 17.86 -35.52
CA GLU A 195 -21.84 18.99 -34.60
C GLU A 195 -22.91 20.08 -34.79
N GLN A 196 -23.01 20.60 -36.03
CA GLN A 196 -23.93 21.68 -36.33
C GLN A 196 -24.21 21.78 -37.84
N ILE A 197 -25.25 22.55 -38.18
CA ILE A 197 -25.48 22.98 -39.55
C ILE A 197 -25.04 24.44 -39.66
N LYS A 198 -24.15 24.73 -40.64
CA LYS A 198 -23.70 26.07 -40.95
C LYS A 198 -24.01 26.44 -42.40
N GLU A 199 -23.93 27.71 -42.74
CA GLU A 199 -24.03 28.17 -44.15
C GLU A 199 -22.84 27.66 -44.95
N TYR A 200 -23.05 27.28 -46.19
CA TYR A 200 -22.04 26.83 -47.15
C TYR A 200 -21.12 28.00 -47.48
N VAL A 201 -19.81 27.79 -47.30
CA VAL A 201 -18.78 28.73 -47.72
C VAL A 201 -17.97 28.08 -48.85
N LYS A 202 -17.56 28.88 -49.83
CA LYS A 202 -16.75 28.38 -50.94
C LYS A 202 -15.47 27.71 -50.44
N GLY A 203 -15.38 26.39 -50.62
CA GLY A 203 -14.30 25.54 -50.09
C GLY A 203 -14.81 24.44 -49.14
N ASP A 204 -16.06 24.48 -48.68
CA ASP A 204 -16.67 23.38 -47.95
C ASP A 204 -16.98 22.20 -48.90
N ASP A 205 -16.92 20.98 -48.39
CA ASP A 205 -17.21 19.77 -49.18
C ASP A 205 -18.71 19.70 -49.58
N TYR A 206 -18.97 19.72 -50.86
CA TYR A 206 -20.34 19.66 -51.40
C TYR A 206 -21.10 18.38 -51.01
N ARG A 207 -20.41 17.31 -50.62
CA ARG A 207 -21.01 16.05 -50.16
C ARG A 207 -21.68 16.19 -48.81
N THR A 208 -21.32 17.22 -48.02
CA THR A 208 -21.92 17.46 -46.70
C THR A 208 -23.10 18.41 -46.75
N ILE A 209 -23.59 18.78 -47.94
CA ILE A 209 -24.75 19.67 -48.10
C ILE A 209 -25.99 18.99 -47.51
N ASN A 210 -26.65 19.70 -46.61
CA ASN A 210 -27.94 19.30 -46.04
C ASN A 210 -29.09 19.91 -46.86
N TRP A 211 -29.55 19.16 -47.83
CA TRP A 211 -30.61 19.63 -48.74
C TRP A 211 -31.90 19.97 -48.02
N LYS A 212 -32.23 19.29 -46.94
CA LYS A 212 -33.43 19.54 -46.14
C LYS A 212 -33.35 20.87 -45.39
N ALA A 213 -32.20 21.16 -44.83
CA ALA A 213 -31.95 22.44 -44.13
C ALA A 213 -31.88 23.58 -45.16
N SER A 214 -31.23 23.38 -46.29
CA SER A 214 -31.08 24.34 -47.37
C SER A 214 -32.43 24.73 -47.94
N ALA A 215 -33.33 23.79 -48.19
CA ALA A 215 -34.67 24.04 -48.70
C ALA A 215 -35.54 24.88 -47.71
N ARG A 216 -35.29 24.76 -46.42
CA ARG A 216 -36.04 25.53 -45.39
C ARG A 216 -35.53 26.96 -45.23
N ARG A 217 -34.22 27.20 -45.43
CA ARG A 217 -33.60 28.48 -45.25
C ARG A 217 -33.41 29.27 -46.53
N HIS A 218 -33.64 28.67 -47.69
CA HIS A 218 -33.37 29.22 -49.00
C HIS A 218 -31.89 29.56 -49.26
N GLU A 219 -30.99 28.99 -48.48
CA GLU A 219 -29.53 29.15 -48.56
C GLU A 219 -28.88 27.78 -48.46
N LEU A 220 -27.73 27.61 -49.10
CA LEU A 220 -26.99 26.34 -49.03
C LEU A 220 -26.45 26.11 -47.62
N MET A 221 -26.84 25.03 -46.96
CA MET A 221 -26.45 24.63 -45.64
C MET A 221 -25.63 23.37 -45.68
N VAL A 222 -24.59 23.27 -44.87
CA VAL A 222 -23.72 22.08 -44.76
C VAL A 222 -23.74 21.52 -43.35
N ASN A 223 -23.69 20.20 -43.24
CA ASN A 223 -23.48 19.52 -41.99
C ASN A 223 -21.97 19.59 -41.63
N VAL A 224 -21.66 20.06 -40.46
CA VAL A 224 -20.31 20.03 -39.89
C VAL A 224 -20.23 18.82 -38.98
N TYR A 225 -19.25 17.97 -39.22
CA TYR A 225 -18.97 16.77 -38.40
C TYR A 225 -17.69 16.99 -37.63
N GLN A 226 -17.62 16.50 -36.41
CA GLN A 226 -16.43 16.48 -35.58
C GLN A 226 -15.66 15.17 -35.82
N ASP A 227 -14.36 15.25 -36.03
CA ASP A 227 -13.52 14.07 -36.27
C ASP A 227 -13.25 13.37 -34.91
N GLU A 228 -13.97 12.29 -34.64
CA GLU A 228 -13.72 11.39 -33.52
C GLU A 228 -12.61 10.37 -33.84
N ARG A 229 -11.45 10.82 -34.27
CA ARG A 229 -10.32 9.91 -34.41
C ARG A 229 -9.68 9.70 -33.04
N SER A 230 -9.84 8.51 -32.48
CA SER A 230 -9.01 8.10 -31.34
C SER A 230 -7.53 8.21 -31.74
N GLN A 231 -6.79 9.00 -30.98
CA GLN A 231 -5.36 9.17 -31.20
C GLN A 231 -4.63 7.90 -30.76
N GLN A 232 -3.48 7.62 -31.39
CA GLN A 232 -2.57 6.59 -30.94
C GLN A 232 -1.43 7.25 -30.16
N ILE A 233 -1.37 6.97 -28.86
CA ILE A 233 -0.40 7.52 -27.92
C ILE A 233 0.56 6.39 -27.55
N TYR A 234 1.84 6.56 -27.87
CA TYR A 234 2.88 5.63 -27.47
C TYR A 234 3.70 6.22 -26.33
N ASN A 235 3.75 5.51 -25.21
CA ASN A 235 4.67 5.81 -24.13
C ASN A 235 5.99 5.13 -24.45
N VAL A 236 7.09 5.91 -24.44
CA VAL A 236 8.42 5.41 -24.70
C VAL A 236 9.23 5.50 -23.41
N ILE A 237 9.64 4.35 -22.87
CA ILE A 237 10.35 4.24 -21.59
C ILE A 237 11.78 3.77 -21.85
N ASP A 238 12.74 4.59 -21.46
CA ASP A 238 14.16 4.23 -21.39
C ASP A 238 14.40 3.39 -20.11
N LYS A 239 15.03 2.22 -20.27
CA LYS A 239 15.45 1.32 -19.17
C LYS A 239 16.97 1.33 -18.95
N GLY A 240 17.68 2.23 -19.60
CA GLY A 240 19.13 2.36 -19.49
C GLY A 240 19.62 2.60 -18.06
N ARG A 241 20.94 2.46 -17.84
CA ARG A 241 21.55 2.53 -16.50
C ARG A 241 21.25 3.82 -15.74
N ILE A 242 21.08 4.94 -16.45
CA ILE A 242 20.78 6.23 -15.83
C ILE A 242 19.42 6.19 -15.14
N MET A 243 18.46 5.47 -15.69
CA MET A 243 17.10 5.35 -15.13
C MET A 243 17.05 4.52 -13.84
N GLN A 244 18.12 3.80 -13.49
CA GLN A 244 18.24 3.07 -12.22
C GLN A 244 18.64 3.97 -11.05
N GLN A 245 18.99 5.24 -11.30
CA GLN A 245 19.35 6.17 -10.24
C GLN A 245 18.16 6.40 -9.30
N ALA A 246 18.45 6.37 -8.00
CA ALA A 246 17.46 6.65 -6.97
C ALA A 246 17.18 8.15 -6.87
N PHE A 247 15.89 8.51 -6.90
CA PHE A 247 15.41 9.87 -6.69
C PHE A 247 14.25 9.82 -5.69
N ARG A 248 14.39 10.51 -4.56
CA ARG A 248 13.39 10.58 -3.49
C ARG A 248 12.84 9.21 -3.06
N GLY A 249 13.70 8.21 -3.01
CA GLY A 249 13.38 6.86 -2.51
C GLY A 249 12.91 5.86 -3.57
N MET A 250 12.65 6.27 -4.81
CA MET A 250 12.34 5.39 -5.93
C MET A 250 13.34 5.58 -7.07
N THR A 251 13.40 4.65 -8.02
CA THR A 251 14.22 4.83 -9.23
C THR A 251 13.54 5.78 -10.22
N LEU A 252 14.30 6.44 -11.07
CA LEU A 252 13.74 7.23 -12.18
C LEU A 252 12.88 6.37 -13.10
N LEU A 253 13.25 5.11 -13.28
CA LEU A 253 12.46 4.13 -14.04
C LEU A 253 11.07 3.92 -13.41
N ASP A 254 10.99 3.79 -12.09
CA ASP A 254 9.68 3.63 -11.40
C ASP A 254 8.80 4.87 -11.59
N TYR A 255 9.39 6.07 -11.57
CA TYR A 255 8.66 7.30 -11.87
C TYR A 255 8.16 7.32 -13.32
N ALA A 256 9.01 6.93 -14.28
CA ALA A 256 8.64 6.88 -15.70
C ALA A 256 7.50 5.88 -15.95
N VAL A 257 7.56 4.70 -15.32
CA VAL A 257 6.50 3.69 -15.39
C VAL A 257 5.20 4.21 -14.78
N ASN A 258 5.25 4.83 -13.61
CA ASN A 258 4.06 5.40 -12.97
C ASN A 258 3.44 6.50 -13.84
N ALA A 259 4.25 7.42 -14.39
CA ALA A 259 3.78 8.48 -15.28
C ALA A 259 3.15 7.93 -16.56
N SER A 260 3.76 6.91 -17.15
CA SER A 260 3.28 6.21 -18.34
C SER A 260 1.93 5.53 -18.10
N LEU A 261 1.75 4.89 -16.94
CA LEU A 261 0.47 4.29 -16.55
C LEU A 261 -0.62 5.34 -16.40
N VAL A 262 -0.33 6.46 -15.71
CA VAL A 262 -1.28 7.57 -15.55
C VAL A 262 -1.69 8.12 -16.90
N LEU A 263 -0.72 8.41 -17.77
CA LEU A 263 -0.99 8.95 -19.11
C LEU A 263 -1.83 7.97 -19.96
N SER A 264 -1.47 6.68 -19.95
CA SER A 264 -2.23 5.64 -20.64
C SER A 264 -3.66 5.55 -20.15
N TYR A 265 -3.85 5.58 -18.83
CA TYR A 265 -5.17 5.52 -18.21
C TYR A 265 -6.05 6.72 -18.62
N VAL A 266 -5.50 7.93 -18.51
CA VAL A 266 -6.21 9.17 -18.92
C VAL A 266 -6.55 9.17 -20.39
N ALA A 267 -5.62 8.73 -21.25
CA ALA A 267 -5.85 8.65 -22.69
C ALA A 267 -6.95 7.64 -23.06
N MET A 268 -6.91 6.45 -22.45
CA MET A 268 -7.97 5.45 -22.66
C MET A 268 -9.36 5.93 -22.20
N ARG A 269 -9.42 6.72 -21.14
CA ARG A 269 -10.68 7.37 -20.69
C ARG A 269 -11.21 8.40 -21.67
N LYS A 270 -10.34 8.98 -22.51
CA LYS A 270 -10.70 9.89 -23.61
C LYS A 270 -10.89 9.18 -24.94
N ASP A 271 -11.09 7.85 -24.92
CA ASP A 271 -11.25 7.00 -26.10
C ASP A 271 -10.04 6.93 -27.03
N ASP A 272 -8.86 7.38 -26.59
CA ASP A 272 -7.62 7.22 -27.31
C ASP A 272 -7.04 5.81 -27.14
N LYS A 273 -6.20 5.41 -28.09
CA LYS A 273 -5.47 4.14 -28.04
C LYS A 273 -4.10 4.37 -27.43
N THR A 274 -3.70 3.51 -26.48
CA THR A 274 -2.38 3.62 -25.86
C THR A 274 -1.51 2.41 -26.17
N GLY A 275 -0.25 2.66 -26.44
CA GLY A 275 0.80 1.67 -26.63
C GLY A 275 2.01 1.97 -25.78
N LEU A 276 2.92 1.01 -25.69
CA LEU A 276 4.14 1.10 -24.90
C LEU A 276 5.33 0.62 -25.71
N VAL A 277 6.42 1.35 -25.60
CA VAL A 277 7.73 0.96 -26.12
C VAL A 277 8.73 1.06 -24.99
N THR A 278 9.48 -0.01 -24.73
CA THR A 278 10.61 0.04 -23.81
C THR A 278 11.91 -0.27 -24.55
N PHE A 279 12.98 0.41 -24.19
CA PHE A 279 14.30 0.20 -24.78
C PHE A 279 15.40 0.43 -23.75
N ASP A 280 16.54 -0.18 -24.01
CA ASP A 280 17.83 0.14 -23.38
C ASP A 280 18.88 0.34 -24.48
N GLU A 281 19.89 -0.51 -24.60
CA GLU A 281 20.80 -0.55 -25.76
C GLU A 281 20.11 -1.16 -26.99
N HIS A 282 19.00 -1.90 -26.78
CA HIS A 282 18.19 -2.56 -27.81
C HIS A 282 16.71 -2.34 -27.52
N PHE A 283 15.88 -2.51 -28.54
CA PHE A 283 14.43 -2.55 -28.33
C PHE A 283 14.07 -3.82 -27.57
N ASP A 284 13.36 -3.65 -26.46
CA ASP A 284 13.02 -4.76 -25.58
C ASP A 284 11.56 -5.17 -25.72
N THR A 285 10.64 -4.25 -25.53
CA THR A 285 9.21 -4.54 -25.58
C THR A 285 8.47 -3.52 -26.42
N PHE A 286 7.59 -4.01 -27.30
CA PHE A 286 6.66 -3.20 -28.06
C PHE A 286 5.24 -3.70 -27.84
N VAL A 287 4.39 -2.87 -27.28
CA VAL A 287 2.96 -3.13 -27.12
C VAL A 287 2.19 -2.21 -28.08
N PRO A 288 1.50 -2.75 -29.08
CA PRO A 288 0.77 -1.93 -30.03
C PRO A 288 -0.38 -1.17 -29.36
N ALA A 289 -0.67 0.02 -29.89
CA ALA A 289 -1.71 0.87 -29.35
C ALA A 289 -3.10 0.21 -29.44
N SER A 290 -3.74 0.01 -28.30
CA SER A 290 -5.07 -0.59 -28.17
C SER A 290 -5.93 0.11 -27.12
N LYS A 291 -7.25 -0.13 -27.14
CA LYS A 291 -8.21 0.33 -26.13
C LYS A 291 -8.40 -0.67 -24.98
N GLN A 292 -7.66 -1.77 -24.95
CA GLN A 292 -7.84 -2.81 -23.92
C GLN A 292 -7.11 -2.44 -22.63
N PRO A 293 -7.81 -2.20 -21.52
CA PRO A 293 -7.20 -1.77 -20.26
C PRO A 293 -6.25 -2.82 -19.62
N GLY A 294 -6.40 -4.10 -19.97
CA GLY A 294 -5.58 -5.18 -19.43
C GLY A 294 -4.14 -5.23 -19.95
N LEU A 295 -3.86 -4.66 -21.12
CA LEU A 295 -2.55 -4.74 -21.75
C LEU A 295 -1.51 -3.80 -21.12
N SER A 296 -1.92 -2.66 -20.58
CA SER A 296 -0.98 -1.69 -19.99
C SER A 296 -0.42 -2.11 -18.63
N LEU A 297 -1.13 -2.96 -17.88
CA LEU A 297 -0.73 -3.41 -16.54
C LEU A 297 0.14 -4.68 -16.54
N ILE A 298 0.04 -5.52 -17.57
CA ILE A 298 0.70 -6.83 -17.61
C ILE A 298 2.14 -6.73 -18.14
N HIS A 299 2.44 -5.73 -18.98
CA HIS A 299 3.71 -5.63 -19.69
C HIS A 299 4.70 -4.60 -19.10
N ILE A 300 4.32 -3.90 -18.04
CA ILE A 300 5.17 -2.95 -17.30
C ILE A 300 5.63 -3.54 -15.97
#